data_5303fbb3b07d61099219a1d9ac9926ad
#
_entry.id   5303fbb3b07d61099219a1d9ac9926ad
#
_cell.length_a   1.000
_cell.length_b   1.000
_cell.length_c   1.000
_cell.angle_alpha   90.00
_cell.angle_beta   90.00
_cell.angle_gamma   90.00
#
_symmetry.space_group_name_H-M   'P 1'
#
loop_
_entity.id
_entity.type
_entity.pdbx_description
1 polymer ?
#
loop_
_entity_poly.entity_id
_entity_poly.type
_entity_poly.pdbx_seq_one_letter_code
_entity_poly.pdbx_strand_id
1 'polypeptide(L)' 'MRLSDLQNKSIVSITDGKNIGNIIDAKIDEETGNIISLIIETNKNFFSFSNRGLDTEISWKHIEKIGEDVILVNITL' A
#
# COMPACT_ATOMS: atom_id res chain seq x y z
N MET A 1 -16.24 -2.32 -4.53
CA MET A 1 -14.97 -1.70 -4.93
C MET A 1 -14.16 -2.66 -5.76
N ARG A 2 -13.52 -2.19 -6.79
CA ARG A 2 -12.68 -3.01 -7.65
C ARG A 2 -11.22 -2.81 -7.30
N LEU A 3 -10.39 -3.76 -7.72
CA LEU A 3 -8.95 -3.61 -7.56
C LEU A 3 -8.45 -2.35 -8.27
N SER A 4 -9.01 -2.06 -9.45
CA SER A 4 -8.62 -0.86 -10.18
C SER A 4 -8.95 0.42 -9.41
N ASP A 5 -10.01 0.38 -8.59
CA ASP A 5 -10.32 1.53 -7.74
C ASP A 5 -9.23 1.73 -6.69
N LEU A 6 -8.72 0.63 -6.12
CA LEU A 6 -7.63 0.70 -5.16
C LEU A 6 -6.36 1.23 -5.81
N GLN A 7 -6.10 0.80 -7.04
CA GLN A 7 -4.89 1.20 -7.76
C GLN A 7 -4.85 2.68 -8.09
N ASN A 8 -6.01 3.32 -8.13
CA ASN A 8 -6.10 4.75 -8.40
C ASN A 8 -5.92 5.61 -7.16
N LYS A 9 -5.79 4.99 -5.99
CA LYS A 9 -5.65 5.71 -4.74
C LYS A 9 -4.19 5.74 -4.31
N SER A 10 -3.81 6.81 -3.63
CA SER A 10 -2.46 6.94 -3.09
C SER A 10 -2.39 6.29 -1.71
N ILE A 11 -1.27 5.69 -1.42
CA ILE A 11 -1.03 5.10 -0.09
C ILE A 11 -0.37 6.16 0.78
N VAL A 12 -1.00 6.48 1.89
CA VAL A 12 -0.52 7.53 2.79
C VAL A 12 -0.30 6.94 4.18
N SER A 13 0.87 7.18 4.73
CA SER A 13 1.20 6.76 6.08
C SER A 13 0.53 7.70 7.08
N ILE A 14 -0.23 7.14 8.03
CA ILE A 14 -0.88 7.98 9.04
C ILE A 14 0.10 8.53 10.06
N THR A 15 1.30 7.93 10.14
CA THR A 15 2.30 8.36 11.10
C THR A 15 2.85 9.75 10.77
N ASP A 16 3.11 10.00 9.51
CA ASP A 16 3.71 11.27 9.09
C ASP A 16 2.98 11.95 7.92
N GLY A 17 1.89 11.35 7.46
CA GLY A 17 1.09 11.94 6.39
C GLY A 17 1.72 11.89 5.02
N LYS A 18 2.78 11.11 4.85
CA LYS A 18 3.48 11.07 3.56
C LYS A 18 2.88 10.06 2.61
N ASN A 19 2.87 10.41 1.34
CA ASN A 19 2.49 9.51 0.27
C ASN A 19 3.66 8.57 0.01
N ILE A 20 3.46 7.27 0.26
CA ILE A 20 4.55 6.30 0.15
C ILE A 20 4.50 5.49 -1.13
N GLY A 21 3.44 5.60 -1.90
CA GLY A 21 3.40 4.91 -3.19
C GLY A 21 2.01 4.59 -3.66
N ASN A 22 1.96 3.71 -4.64
CA ASN A 22 0.71 3.27 -5.26
C ASN A 22 0.68 1.76 -5.32
N ILE A 23 -0.54 1.20 -5.32
CA ILE A 23 -0.71 -0.25 -5.39
C ILE A 23 -0.43 -0.74 -6.79
N ILE A 24 0.37 -1.79 -6.89
CA ILE A 24 0.64 -2.45 -8.16
C ILE A 24 0.15 -3.88 -8.19
N ASP A 25 -0.12 -4.47 -7.03
CA ASP A 25 -0.57 -5.85 -6.98
C ASP A 25 -1.22 -6.13 -5.63
N ALA A 26 -1.82 -7.30 -5.51
CA ALA A 26 -2.43 -7.75 -4.27
C ALA A 26 -2.16 -9.24 -4.10
N LYS A 27 -1.91 -9.64 -2.87
CA LYS A 27 -1.68 -11.03 -2.53
C LYS A 27 -2.97 -11.60 -1.96
N ILE A 28 -3.44 -12.69 -2.53
CA ILE A 28 -4.73 -13.28 -2.20
C ILE A 28 -4.52 -14.65 -1.57
N ASP A 29 -5.28 -14.93 -0.51
CA ASP A 29 -5.34 -16.26 0.07
C ASP A 29 -6.25 -17.12 -0.81
N GLU A 30 -5.68 -18.13 -1.45
CA GLU A 30 -6.42 -18.95 -2.39
C GLU A 30 -7.52 -19.77 -1.74
N GLU A 31 -7.36 -20.10 -0.47
CA GLU A 31 -8.34 -20.92 0.25
C GLU A 31 -9.57 -20.11 0.68
N THR A 32 -9.36 -18.90 1.16
CA THR A 32 -10.44 -18.08 1.70
C THR A 32 -10.91 -17.02 0.72
N GLY A 33 -10.06 -16.64 -0.24
CA GLY A 33 -10.35 -15.54 -1.14
C GLY A 33 -10.08 -14.18 -0.55
N ASN A 34 -9.55 -14.11 0.65
CA ASN A 34 -9.27 -12.85 1.32
C ASN A 34 -7.95 -12.25 0.85
N ILE A 35 -7.89 -10.93 0.90
CA ILE A 35 -6.64 -10.22 0.60
C ILE A 35 -5.72 -10.33 1.81
N ILE A 36 -4.50 -10.80 1.56
CA ILE A 36 -3.47 -10.94 2.59
C ILE A 36 -2.71 -9.63 2.73
N SER A 37 -2.33 -9.04 1.60
CA SER A 37 -1.50 -7.84 1.59
C SER A 37 -1.62 -7.13 0.25
N LEU A 38 -1.14 -5.89 0.23
CA LEU A 38 -1.05 -5.10 -0.99
C LEU A 38 0.42 -4.88 -1.30
N ILE A 39 0.75 -5.00 -2.58
CA ILE A 39 2.11 -4.75 -3.05
C ILE A 39 2.11 -3.35 -3.63
N ILE A 40 3.02 -2.52 -3.18
CA ILE A 40 3.06 -1.14 -3.63
C ILE A 40 4.39 -0.82 -4.29
N GLU A 41 4.32 0.09 -5.25
CA GLU A 41 5.51 0.70 -5.84
C GLU A 41 5.79 1.96 -5.03
N THR A 42 6.91 1.97 -4.32
CA THR A 42 7.23 3.04 -3.40
C THR A 42 7.81 4.25 -4.13
N ASN A 43 7.55 5.44 -3.56
CA ASN A 43 8.14 6.66 -4.07
C ASN A 43 9.65 6.64 -3.86
N LYS A 44 10.39 7.11 -4.85
CA LYS A 44 11.84 7.17 -4.76
C LYS A 44 12.30 8.04 -3.63
N ASN A 45 11.60 9.16 -3.42
CA ASN A 45 11.99 10.11 -2.37
C ASN A 45 11.78 9.56 -0.98
N PHE A 46 10.90 8.59 -0.84
CA PHE A 46 10.58 8.03 0.46
C PHE A 46 11.65 7.05 0.95
N PHE A 47 12.24 6.31 0.02
CA PHE A 47 13.27 5.32 0.35
C PHE A 47 14.56 5.59 -0.40
N SER A 48 15.00 6.85 -0.40
CA SER A 48 16.08 7.25 -1.29
C SER A 48 17.40 6.52 -1.01
N PHE A 49 17.67 6.16 0.22
CA PHE A 49 18.95 5.51 0.53
C PHE A 49 18.85 4.01 0.68
N SER A 50 17.68 3.49 0.94
CA SER A 50 17.51 2.04 1.11
C SER A 50 16.87 1.41 -0.10
N ASN A 51 16.38 2.21 -0.99
CA ASN A 51 15.62 1.73 -2.12
C ASN A 51 16.51 1.10 -3.17
N ARG A 52 16.17 -0.08 -3.53
CA ARG A 52 16.83 -0.77 -4.63
C ARG A 52 15.85 -1.07 -5.74
N GLY A 53 14.79 -0.29 -5.81
CA GLY A 53 13.75 -0.50 -6.79
C GLY A 53 12.85 -1.67 -6.48
N LEU A 54 12.85 -2.11 -5.24
CA LEU A 54 12.03 -3.23 -4.83
C LEU A 54 10.65 -2.78 -4.39
N ASP A 55 9.68 -3.64 -4.65
CA ASP A 55 8.31 -3.41 -4.23
C ASP A 55 8.21 -3.63 -2.72
N THR A 56 7.26 -2.95 -2.11
CA THR A 56 7.01 -3.07 -0.69
C THR A 56 5.66 -3.74 -0.49
N GLU A 57 5.63 -4.68 0.44
CA GLU A 57 4.39 -5.37 0.78
C GLU A 57 3.82 -4.81 2.07
N ILE A 58 2.54 -4.45 2.05
CA ILE A 58 1.85 -3.94 3.23
C ILE A 58 0.74 -4.91 3.58
N SER A 59 0.81 -5.46 4.80
CA SER A 59 -0.19 -6.40 5.28
C SER A 59 -1.56 -5.74 5.34
N TRP A 60 -2.59 -6.49 4.96
CA TRP A 60 -3.96 -5.98 4.96
C TRP A 60 -4.37 -5.44 6.33
N LYS A 61 -3.88 -6.04 7.40
CA LYS A 61 -4.21 -5.60 8.75
C LYS A 61 -3.66 -4.22 9.10
N HIS A 62 -2.72 -3.71 8.33
CA HIS A 62 -2.18 -2.37 8.52
C HIS A 62 -2.97 -1.29 7.79
N ILE A 63 -3.98 -1.69 7.03
CA ILE A 63 -4.85 -0.73 6.36
C ILE A 63 -5.81 -0.17 7.41
N GLU A 64 -5.72 1.15 7.63
CA GLU A 64 -6.58 1.81 8.62
C GLU A 64 -7.90 2.26 8.02
N LYS A 65 -7.85 2.82 6.82
CA LYS A 65 -9.04 3.31 6.18
C LYS A 65 -8.82 3.43 4.69
N ILE A 66 -9.86 3.10 3.94
CA ILE A 66 -9.86 3.31 2.49
C ILE A 66 -10.77 4.50 2.22
N GLY A 67 -10.16 5.60 1.79
CA GLY A 67 -10.87 6.81 1.45
C GLY A 67 -11.18 6.89 -0.02
N GLU A 68 -11.68 8.03 -0.45
CA GLU A 68 -12.05 8.23 -1.84
C GLU A 68 -10.83 8.29 -2.75
N ASP A 69 -9.79 8.99 -2.31
CA ASP A 69 -8.59 9.17 -3.11
C ASP A 69 -7.34 8.60 -2.46
N VAL A 70 -7.44 8.16 -1.22
CA VAL A 70 -6.28 7.69 -0.47
C VAL A 70 -6.60 6.44 0.31
N ILE A 71 -5.55 5.68 0.61
CA ILE A 71 -5.62 4.55 1.53
C ILE A 71 -4.67 4.87 2.67
N LEU A 72 -5.22 4.95 3.88
CA LEU A 72 -4.43 5.27 5.05
C LEU A 72 -3.88 3.99 5.66
N VAL A 73 -2.59 3.95 5.87
CA VAL A 73 -1.92 2.77 6.41
C VAL A 73 -1.16 3.12 7.68
N ASN A 74 -1.13 2.18 8.59
CA ASN A 74 -0.41 2.33 9.85
C ASN A 74 0.81 1.44 9.81
N ILE A 75 1.90 2.02 9.33
CA ILE A 75 3.17 1.29 9.25
C ILE A 75 4.28 2.16 9.81
N THR A 76 5.30 1.49 10.32
CA THR A 76 6.52 2.15 10.80
C THR A 76 7.64 1.79 9.84
N LEU A 77 8.28 2.81 9.33
CA LEU A 77 9.37 2.62 8.35
C LEU A 77 10.71 3.02 8.94
#